data_8b800515d305cd12e359e3a94249ccff
#
_entry.id   8b800515d305cd12e359e3a94249ccff
#
_cell.length_a   1.000
_cell.length_b   1.000
_cell.length_c   1.000
_cell.angle_alpha   90.00
_cell.angle_beta   90.00
_cell.angle_gamma   90.00
#
_symmetry.space_group_name_H-M   'P 1'
#
loop_
_entity.id
_entity.type
_entity.pdbx_description
1 polymer ?
#
loop_
_entity_poly.entity_id
_entity_poly.type
_entity_poly.pdbx_seq_one_letter_code
_entity_poly.pdbx_strand_id
1 'polypeptide(L)'
;MTCFYGCFALGSLYWTLYLLLFSETPQVFYVSEFGWVSSVIFLHLLQYTLSSDGERRFLTGKALIAPLIGVPLCVFYCTFGDVLSNLLWCGMMIVVSYHSIRGLAYAQIQTGTACKMRYFHIGVLCYVAVEYVLWISGCLWPGYSISAPYCWLDLLLTGCLFALLPATGKAVQV
;
A
#
# COMPACT_ATOMS: atom_id res chain seq x y z
N MET A 1 -2.04 11.94 6.83
CA MET A 1 -1.45 11.95 5.47
C MET A 1 -0.01 12.45 5.43
N THR A 2 0.35 13.54 6.11
CA THR A 2 1.74 14.09 6.06
C THR A 2 2.80 13.04 6.42
N CYS A 3 2.62 12.27 7.51
CA CYS A 3 3.56 11.22 7.88
C CYS A 3 3.65 10.10 6.83
N PHE A 4 2.52 9.69 6.24
CA PHE A 4 2.49 8.72 5.15
C PHE A 4 3.37 9.17 3.98
N TYR A 5 3.08 10.33 3.42
CA TYR A 5 3.87 10.85 2.28
C TYR A 5 5.31 11.18 2.67
N GLY A 6 5.54 11.71 3.88
CA GLY A 6 6.88 12.01 4.35
C GLY A 6 7.77 10.78 4.44
N CYS A 7 7.28 9.70 5.04
CA CYS A 7 8.02 8.44 5.13
C CYS A 7 8.22 7.80 3.76
N PHE A 8 7.19 7.82 2.90
CA PHE A 8 7.30 7.30 1.54
C PHE A 8 8.35 8.06 0.72
N ALA A 9 8.28 9.40 0.75
CA ALA A 9 9.23 10.26 0.04
C ALA A 9 10.67 10.10 0.54
N LEU A 10 10.87 9.99 1.87
CA LEU A 10 12.20 9.75 2.44
C LEU A 10 12.76 8.39 2.03
N GLY A 11 11.95 7.34 2.05
CA GLY A 11 12.35 6.01 1.56
C GLY A 11 12.75 6.05 0.09
N SER A 12 11.93 6.67 -0.76
CA SER A 12 12.19 6.80 -2.20
C SER A 12 13.39 7.69 -2.50
N LEU A 13 13.57 8.79 -1.76
CA LEU A 13 14.74 9.66 -1.90
C LEU A 13 16.03 8.92 -1.54
N TYR A 14 16.02 8.18 -0.42
CA TYR A 14 17.18 7.37 -0.02
C TYR A 14 17.52 6.34 -1.10
N TRP A 15 16.53 5.62 -1.61
CA TRP A 15 16.70 4.65 -2.68
C TRP A 15 17.31 5.27 -3.93
N THR A 16 16.78 6.41 -4.36
CA THR A 16 17.27 7.13 -5.55
C THR A 16 18.71 7.61 -5.36
N LEU A 17 19.03 8.21 -4.20
CA LEU A 17 20.39 8.66 -3.89
C LEU A 17 21.37 7.49 -3.83
N TYR A 18 20.93 6.35 -3.26
CA TYR A 18 21.78 5.17 -3.19
C TYR A 18 22.13 4.65 -4.59
N LEU A 19 21.14 4.53 -5.49
CA LEU A 19 21.36 4.11 -6.88
C LEU A 19 22.21 5.09 -7.69
N LEU A 20 22.21 6.37 -7.33
CA LEU A 20 23.07 7.37 -7.98
C LEU A 20 24.52 7.29 -7.51
N LEU A 21 24.77 6.87 -6.27
CA LEU A 21 26.10 6.84 -5.67
C LEU A 21 26.78 5.47 -5.76
N PHE A 22 25.99 4.40 -5.82
CA PHE A 22 26.45 3.03 -5.81
C PHE A 22 25.88 2.26 -6.99
N SER A 23 26.70 1.43 -7.62
CA SER A 23 26.29 0.59 -8.76
C SER A 23 25.53 -0.67 -8.37
N GLU A 24 25.46 -0.99 -7.07
CA GLU A 24 24.81 -2.19 -6.55
C GLU A 24 23.58 -1.81 -5.73
N THR A 25 22.55 -2.64 -5.79
CA THR A 25 21.42 -2.51 -4.89
C THR A 25 21.82 -2.87 -3.48
N PRO A 26 21.36 -2.14 -2.48
CA PRO A 26 21.67 -2.42 -1.09
C PRO A 26 21.27 -3.87 -0.71
N GLN A 27 22.06 -4.57 0.10
CA GLN A 27 21.88 -6.01 0.39
C GLN A 27 21.30 -6.34 1.77
N VAL A 28 20.90 -5.35 2.57
CA VAL A 28 20.41 -5.56 3.94
C VAL A 28 19.15 -4.73 4.18
N PHE A 29 18.30 -5.06 5.13
CA PHE A 29 17.08 -4.30 5.52
C PHE A 29 17.36 -2.79 5.61
N TYR A 30 16.78 -2.00 4.72
CA TYR A 30 17.28 -0.68 4.38
C TYR A 30 16.45 0.44 4.95
N VAL A 31 17.07 1.59 5.02
CA VAL A 31 16.42 2.86 5.34
C VAL A 31 15.24 3.12 4.40
N SER A 32 15.34 2.77 3.12
CA SER A 32 14.23 2.88 2.16
C SER A 32 13.05 1.99 2.53
N GLU A 33 13.28 0.72 2.82
CA GLU A 33 12.23 -0.23 3.20
C GLU A 33 11.57 0.16 4.52
N PHE A 34 12.38 0.60 5.48
CA PHE A 34 11.85 1.16 6.72
C PHE A 34 10.96 2.38 6.46
N GLY A 35 11.35 3.26 5.55
CA GLY A 35 10.54 4.41 5.12
C GLY A 35 9.21 3.97 4.50
N TRP A 36 9.25 3.00 3.59
CA TRP A 36 8.03 2.50 2.91
C TRP A 36 7.11 1.74 3.87
N VAL A 37 7.63 0.83 4.70
CA VAL A 37 6.83 0.12 5.71
C VAL A 37 6.22 1.11 6.71
N SER A 38 6.99 2.09 7.18
CA SER A 38 6.48 3.13 8.06
C SER A 38 5.37 3.95 7.41
N SER A 39 5.47 4.25 6.11
CA SER A 39 4.40 4.95 5.38
C SER A 39 3.10 4.15 5.44
N VAL A 40 3.13 2.85 5.19
CA VAL A 40 1.93 2.00 5.22
C VAL A 40 1.37 1.88 6.65
N ILE A 41 2.23 1.86 7.68
CA ILE A 41 1.78 1.94 9.08
C ILE A 41 0.99 3.23 9.32
N PHE A 42 1.48 4.38 8.86
CA PHE A 42 0.76 5.65 9.00
C PHE A 42 -0.53 5.68 8.17
N LEU A 43 -0.57 5.04 7.00
CA LEU A 43 -1.80 4.88 6.23
C LEU A 43 -2.82 4.03 7.00
N HIS A 44 -2.37 2.94 7.63
CA HIS A 44 -3.21 2.09 8.47
C HIS A 44 -3.75 2.85 9.70
N LEU A 45 -2.90 3.59 10.40
CA LEU A 45 -3.30 4.43 11.53
C LEU A 45 -4.35 5.47 11.12
N LEU A 46 -4.16 6.12 9.98
CA LEU A 46 -5.13 7.04 9.42
C LEU A 46 -6.46 6.34 9.12
N GLN A 47 -6.41 5.19 8.46
CA GLN A 47 -7.58 4.36 8.16
C GLN A 47 -8.34 3.99 9.43
N TYR A 48 -7.62 3.55 10.47
CA TYR A 48 -8.20 3.23 11.77
C TYR A 48 -8.85 4.46 12.43
N THR A 49 -8.19 5.61 12.38
CA THR A 49 -8.68 6.87 12.98
C THR A 49 -9.94 7.38 12.29
N LEU A 50 -10.03 7.24 10.97
CA LEU A 50 -11.19 7.68 10.19
C LEU A 50 -12.37 6.71 10.27
N SER A 51 -12.12 5.43 10.58
CA SER A 51 -13.16 4.41 10.69
C SER A 51 -14.04 4.64 11.93
N SER A 52 -15.37 4.59 11.74
CA SER A 52 -16.32 4.64 12.84
C SER A 52 -16.29 3.37 13.70
N ASP A 53 -16.81 3.44 14.93
CA ASP A 53 -16.90 2.26 15.80
C ASP A 53 -17.77 1.15 15.19
N GLY A 54 -18.82 1.50 14.45
CA GLY A 54 -19.64 0.55 13.71
C GLY A 54 -18.84 -0.16 12.63
N GLU A 55 -18.04 0.57 11.86
CA GLU A 55 -17.15 -0.01 10.84
C GLU A 55 -16.08 -0.93 11.45
N ARG A 56 -15.47 -0.51 12.56
CA ARG A 56 -14.44 -1.32 13.25
C ARG A 56 -14.97 -2.65 13.76
N ARG A 57 -16.24 -2.71 14.20
CA ARG A 57 -16.89 -3.92 14.71
C ARG A 57 -17.58 -4.73 13.62
N PHE A 58 -17.69 -4.19 12.40
CA PHE A 58 -18.37 -4.87 11.31
C PHE A 58 -17.58 -6.08 10.84
N LEU A 59 -18.19 -7.25 10.89
CA LEU A 59 -17.61 -8.51 10.44
C LEU A 59 -18.17 -8.86 9.06
N THR A 60 -17.28 -9.14 8.13
CA THR A 60 -17.66 -9.61 6.79
C THR A 60 -16.65 -10.63 6.27
N GLY A 61 -17.17 -11.73 5.73
CA GLY A 61 -16.33 -12.75 5.08
C GLY A 61 -15.59 -12.22 3.84
N LYS A 62 -16.10 -11.13 3.21
CA LYS A 62 -15.43 -10.52 2.05
C LYS A 62 -14.01 -10.02 2.37
N ALA A 63 -13.76 -9.59 3.60
CA ALA A 63 -12.43 -9.12 4.02
C ALA A 63 -11.36 -10.23 4.00
N LEU A 64 -11.76 -11.50 4.06
CA LEU A 64 -10.84 -12.65 3.94
C LEU A 64 -10.20 -12.78 2.56
N ILE A 65 -10.69 -12.06 1.55
CA ILE A 65 -10.03 -11.96 0.25
C ILE A 65 -8.61 -11.36 0.39
N ALA A 66 -8.40 -10.44 1.34
CA ALA A 66 -7.10 -9.84 1.55
C ALA A 66 -6.00 -10.88 1.91
N PRO A 67 -6.14 -11.68 2.97
CA PRO A 67 -5.15 -12.72 3.25
C PRO A 67 -5.15 -13.84 2.20
N LEU A 68 -6.28 -14.15 1.58
CA LEU A 68 -6.37 -15.18 0.52
C LEU A 68 -5.49 -14.83 -0.69
N ILE A 69 -5.37 -13.57 -1.03
CA ILE A 69 -4.49 -13.08 -2.11
C ILE A 69 -3.08 -12.79 -1.57
N GLY A 70 -2.99 -12.09 -0.43
CA GLY A 70 -1.72 -11.59 0.09
C GLY A 70 -0.78 -12.69 0.57
N VAL A 71 -1.28 -13.79 1.17
CA VAL A 71 -0.41 -14.87 1.66
C VAL A 71 0.28 -15.61 0.52
N PRO A 72 -0.39 -16.06 -0.56
CA PRO A 72 0.28 -16.64 -1.71
C PRO A 72 1.31 -15.71 -2.36
N LEU A 73 0.99 -14.41 -2.48
CA LEU A 73 1.92 -13.41 -3.01
C LEU A 73 3.14 -13.25 -2.08
N CYS A 74 2.94 -13.23 -0.77
CA CYS A 74 4.04 -13.18 0.18
C CYS A 74 4.99 -14.37 0.03
N VAL A 75 4.45 -15.59 -0.09
CA VAL A 75 5.26 -16.79 -0.34
C VAL A 75 6.02 -16.66 -1.65
N PHE A 76 5.37 -16.17 -2.71
CA PHE A 76 6.01 -15.92 -4.00
C PHE A 76 7.18 -14.93 -3.87
N TYR A 77 6.97 -13.77 -3.24
CA TYR A 77 8.02 -12.75 -3.08
C TYR A 77 9.20 -13.24 -2.23
N CYS A 78 8.95 -14.04 -1.20
CA CYS A 78 10.02 -14.63 -0.39
C CYS A 78 10.94 -15.57 -1.18
N THR A 79 10.56 -16.00 -2.39
CA THR A 79 11.46 -16.79 -3.27
C THR A 79 12.43 -15.92 -4.06
N PHE A 80 12.21 -14.59 -4.14
CA PHE A 80 13.02 -13.68 -4.96
C PHE A 80 13.86 -12.67 -4.17
N GLY A 81 13.54 -12.41 -2.93
CA GLY A 81 14.17 -11.35 -2.16
C GLY A 81 14.36 -11.65 -0.68
N ASP A 82 14.69 -10.63 0.12
CA ASP A 82 14.83 -10.75 1.56
C ASP A 82 13.51 -11.14 2.23
N VAL A 83 13.54 -12.25 2.96
CA VAL A 83 12.35 -12.84 3.60
C VAL A 83 11.74 -11.90 4.63
N LEU A 84 12.56 -11.25 5.45
CA LEU A 84 12.07 -10.36 6.51
C LEU A 84 11.35 -9.15 5.93
N SER A 85 11.94 -8.51 4.94
CA SER A 85 11.39 -7.37 4.22
C SER A 85 10.04 -7.73 3.58
N ASN A 86 10.00 -8.85 2.85
CA ASN A 86 8.80 -9.32 2.19
C ASN A 86 7.67 -9.68 3.19
N LEU A 87 8.00 -10.29 4.33
CA LEU A 87 7.01 -10.59 5.38
C LEU A 87 6.42 -9.32 5.99
N LEU A 88 7.24 -8.33 6.32
CA LEU A 88 6.78 -7.06 6.87
C LEU A 88 5.91 -6.30 5.89
N TRP A 89 6.36 -6.20 4.64
CA TRP A 89 5.63 -5.52 3.58
C TRP A 89 4.28 -6.19 3.29
N CYS A 90 4.28 -7.48 3.00
CA CYS A 90 3.06 -8.23 2.71
C CYS A 90 2.10 -8.24 3.92
N GLY A 91 2.62 -8.40 5.14
CA GLY A 91 1.81 -8.34 6.36
C GLY A 91 1.05 -7.03 6.46
N MET A 92 1.73 -5.90 6.26
CA MET A 92 1.10 -4.58 6.28
C MET A 92 0.09 -4.40 5.14
N MET A 93 0.42 -4.85 3.91
CA MET A 93 -0.50 -4.79 2.77
C MET A 93 -1.76 -5.62 3.00
N ILE A 94 -1.65 -6.81 3.59
CA ILE A 94 -2.80 -7.64 3.98
C ILE A 94 -3.67 -6.91 5.00
N VAL A 95 -3.10 -6.32 6.04
CA VAL A 95 -3.83 -5.60 7.08
C VAL A 95 -4.59 -4.40 6.50
N VAL A 96 -3.92 -3.57 5.71
CA VAL A 96 -4.52 -2.39 5.08
C VAL A 96 -5.63 -2.79 4.11
N SER A 97 -5.42 -3.83 3.31
CA SER A 97 -6.43 -4.36 2.39
C SER A 97 -7.64 -4.92 3.12
N TYR A 98 -7.40 -5.71 4.18
CA TYR A 98 -8.46 -6.28 5.01
C TYR A 98 -9.39 -5.19 5.56
N HIS A 99 -8.81 -4.14 6.14
CA HIS A 99 -9.59 -3.03 6.66
C HIS A 99 -10.30 -2.24 5.56
N SER A 100 -9.68 -2.06 4.39
CA SER A 100 -10.30 -1.36 3.26
C SER A 100 -11.47 -2.15 2.68
N ILE A 101 -11.36 -3.47 2.51
CA ILE A 101 -12.46 -4.31 2.01
C ILE A 101 -13.60 -4.33 3.02
N ARG A 102 -13.29 -4.43 4.31
CA ARG A 102 -14.29 -4.36 5.39
C ARG A 102 -15.03 -3.02 5.39
N GLY A 103 -14.28 -1.91 5.33
CA GLY A 103 -14.85 -0.57 5.30
C GLY A 103 -15.68 -0.31 4.05
N LEU A 104 -15.25 -0.80 2.89
CA LEU A 104 -16.01 -0.72 1.65
C LEU A 104 -17.32 -1.51 1.73
N ALA A 105 -17.29 -2.72 2.30
CA ALA A 105 -18.49 -3.53 2.52
C ALA A 105 -19.45 -2.85 3.51
N TYR A 106 -18.93 -2.24 4.56
CA TYR A 106 -19.73 -1.46 5.52
C TYR A 106 -20.37 -0.23 4.85
N ALA A 107 -19.62 0.52 4.07
CA ALA A 107 -20.11 1.70 3.35
C ALA A 107 -21.19 1.38 2.30
N GLN A 108 -21.29 0.14 1.82
CA GLN A 108 -22.33 -0.29 0.88
C GLN A 108 -23.71 -0.43 1.55
N ILE A 109 -23.74 -0.73 2.83
CA ILE A 109 -25.01 -0.95 3.59
C ILE A 109 -25.45 0.30 4.38
N GLN A 110 -24.64 1.34 4.38
CA GLN A 110 -24.90 2.59 5.10
C GLN A 110 -25.19 3.73 4.12
N THR A 111 -25.94 4.73 4.62
CA THR A 111 -26.23 5.99 3.92
C THR A 111 -25.53 7.15 4.63
N GLY A 112 -25.30 8.26 3.92
CA GLY A 112 -24.73 9.47 4.51
C GLY A 112 -23.19 9.49 4.58
N THR A 113 -22.62 9.75 5.76
CA THR A 113 -21.17 9.95 5.95
C THR A 113 -20.33 8.72 5.61
N ALA A 114 -20.85 7.53 5.85
CA ALA A 114 -20.17 6.27 5.49
C ALA A 114 -19.90 6.16 3.98
N CYS A 115 -20.74 6.79 3.15
CA CYS A 115 -20.53 6.83 1.71
C CYS A 115 -19.26 7.62 1.31
N LYS A 116 -18.85 8.61 2.10
CA LYS A 116 -17.61 9.38 1.85
C LYS A 116 -16.37 8.54 2.06
N MET A 117 -16.38 7.64 3.06
CA MET A 117 -15.28 6.68 3.31
C MET A 117 -15.07 5.69 2.16
N ARG A 118 -16.10 5.43 1.35
CA ARG A 118 -16.00 4.55 0.18
C ARG A 118 -14.87 4.96 -0.77
N TYR A 119 -14.72 6.26 -1.07
CA TYR A 119 -13.66 6.75 -1.96
C TYR A 119 -12.28 6.54 -1.38
N PHE A 120 -12.13 6.74 -0.06
CA PHE A 120 -10.88 6.46 0.64
C PHE A 120 -10.50 4.98 0.55
N HIS A 121 -11.43 4.08 0.87
CA HIS A 121 -11.16 2.64 0.79
C HIS A 121 -10.85 2.15 -0.63
N ILE A 122 -11.54 2.69 -1.65
CA ILE A 122 -11.22 2.40 -3.05
C ILE A 122 -9.82 2.88 -3.39
N GLY A 123 -9.45 4.11 -3.01
CA GLY A 123 -8.12 4.66 -3.24
C GLY A 123 -7.02 3.80 -2.61
N VAL A 124 -7.22 3.35 -1.37
CA VAL A 124 -6.28 2.45 -0.68
C VAL A 124 -6.18 1.10 -1.39
N LEU A 125 -7.30 0.51 -1.83
CA LEU A 125 -7.28 -0.76 -2.56
C LEU A 125 -6.61 -0.64 -3.93
N CYS A 126 -6.80 0.48 -4.64
CA CYS A 126 -6.08 0.75 -5.88
C CYS A 126 -4.57 0.87 -5.64
N TYR A 127 -4.16 1.60 -4.61
CA TYR A 127 -2.76 1.70 -4.19
C TYR A 127 -2.16 0.32 -3.93
N VAL A 128 -2.80 -0.51 -3.10
CA VAL A 128 -2.32 -1.87 -2.78
C VAL A 128 -2.27 -2.77 -4.01
N ALA A 129 -3.26 -2.69 -4.90
CA ALA A 129 -3.28 -3.50 -6.12
C ALA A 129 -2.11 -3.14 -7.05
N VAL A 130 -1.81 -1.85 -7.22
CA VAL A 130 -0.67 -1.39 -8.02
C VAL A 130 0.64 -1.82 -7.38
N GLU A 131 0.77 -1.71 -6.06
CA GLU A 131 1.95 -2.18 -5.33
C GLU A 131 2.21 -3.68 -5.54
N TYR A 132 1.20 -4.53 -5.42
CA TYR A 132 1.36 -5.96 -5.69
C TYR A 132 1.83 -6.24 -7.12
N VAL A 133 1.24 -5.57 -8.11
CA VAL A 133 1.64 -5.75 -9.52
C VAL A 133 3.05 -5.20 -9.78
N LEU A 134 3.41 -4.07 -9.13
CA LEU A 134 4.74 -3.48 -9.20
C LEU A 134 5.81 -4.48 -8.70
N TRP A 135 5.57 -5.10 -7.54
CA TRP A 135 6.49 -6.09 -6.96
C TRP A 135 6.60 -7.35 -7.81
N ILE A 136 5.48 -7.88 -8.35
CA ILE A 136 5.49 -8.99 -9.31
C ILE A 136 6.35 -8.62 -10.52
N SER A 137 6.17 -7.42 -11.06
CA SER A 137 6.93 -6.92 -12.20
C SER A 137 8.43 -6.86 -11.89
N GLY A 138 8.83 -6.38 -10.70
CA GLY A 138 10.21 -6.36 -10.25
C GLY A 138 10.84 -7.75 -10.11
N CYS A 139 10.06 -8.74 -9.68
CA CYS A 139 10.52 -10.12 -9.59
C CYS A 139 10.73 -10.80 -10.95
N LEU A 140 9.85 -10.51 -11.92
CA LEU A 140 9.84 -11.22 -13.22
C LEU A 140 10.70 -10.54 -14.28
N TRP A 141 10.88 -9.24 -14.22
CA TRP A 141 11.64 -8.43 -15.19
C TRP A 141 12.71 -7.59 -14.48
N PRO A 142 13.84 -8.20 -14.09
CA PRO A 142 14.95 -7.45 -13.48
C PRO A 142 15.56 -6.52 -14.54
N GLY A 143 15.36 -5.23 -14.40
CA GLY A 143 15.96 -4.22 -15.27
C GLY A 143 15.20 -2.89 -15.26
N TYR A 144 15.91 -1.79 -15.06
CA TYR A 144 15.37 -0.44 -15.05
C TYR A 144 15.48 0.16 -16.46
N SER A 145 14.54 -0.17 -17.32
CA SER A 145 14.42 0.42 -18.65
C SER A 145 13.05 1.05 -18.81
N ILE A 146 12.95 2.11 -19.63
CA ILE A 146 11.66 2.74 -19.99
C ILE A 146 10.70 1.71 -20.63
N SER A 147 11.23 0.66 -21.25
CA SER A 147 10.43 -0.43 -21.81
C SER A 147 9.99 -1.46 -20.78
N ALA A 148 10.54 -1.44 -19.56
CA ALA A 148 10.16 -2.36 -18.50
C ALA A 148 8.78 -2.02 -17.91
N PRO A 149 7.92 -3.00 -17.66
CA PRO A 149 6.60 -2.79 -17.03
C PRO A 149 6.71 -2.05 -15.69
N TYR A 150 7.78 -2.27 -14.96
CA TYR A 150 8.07 -1.64 -13.67
C TYR A 150 7.98 -0.10 -13.74
N CYS A 151 8.58 0.53 -14.76
CA CYS A 151 8.58 1.98 -14.91
C CYS A 151 7.16 2.56 -15.05
N TRP A 152 6.30 1.91 -15.81
CA TRP A 152 4.91 2.34 -16.01
C TRP A 152 4.04 2.11 -14.79
N LEU A 153 4.29 1.02 -14.08
CA LEU A 153 3.60 0.71 -12.82
C LEU A 153 4.00 1.68 -11.71
N ASP A 154 5.25 2.11 -11.64
CA ASP A 154 5.72 3.13 -10.70
C ASP A 154 5.07 4.50 -10.97
N LEU A 155 4.91 4.87 -12.25
CA LEU A 155 4.13 6.04 -12.65
C LEU A 155 2.66 5.93 -12.24
N LEU A 156 2.06 4.75 -12.41
CA LEU A 156 0.67 4.49 -11.98
C LEU A 156 0.55 4.57 -10.47
N LEU A 157 1.53 4.03 -9.73
CA LEU A 157 1.61 4.14 -8.27
C LEU A 157 1.64 5.59 -7.82
N THR A 158 2.47 6.40 -8.47
CA THR A 158 2.52 7.85 -8.23
C THR A 158 1.14 8.49 -8.43
N GLY A 159 0.43 8.12 -9.49
CA GLY A 159 -0.95 8.56 -9.73
C GLY A 159 -1.92 8.15 -8.61
N CYS A 160 -1.80 6.90 -8.11
CA CYS A 160 -2.59 6.42 -6.97
C CYS A 160 -2.29 7.22 -5.69
N LEU A 161 -1.01 7.52 -5.42
CA LEU A 161 -0.60 8.35 -4.29
C LEU A 161 -1.26 9.73 -4.36
N PHE A 162 -1.22 10.40 -5.51
CA PHE A 162 -1.90 11.69 -5.70
C PHE A 162 -3.42 11.59 -5.52
N ALA A 163 -4.04 10.50 -5.95
CA ALA A 163 -5.48 10.28 -5.81
C ALA A 163 -5.92 10.02 -4.36
N LEU A 164 -5.04 9.48 -3.50
CA LEU A 164 -5.33 9.27 -2.08
C LEU A 164 -5.55 10.59 -1.32
N LEU A 165 -4.92 11.68 -1.71
CA LEU A 165 -5.05 12.98 -1.02
C LEU A 165 -6.47 13.52 -1.08
N PRO A 166 -7.10 13.73 -2.27
CA PRO A 166 -8.49 14.17 -2.34
C PRO A 166 -9.48 13.14 -1.78
N ALA A 167 -9.19 11.83 -1.88
CA ALA A 167 -10.02 10.80 -1.30
C ALA A 167 -10.06 10.90 0.24
N THR A 168 -8.90 11.16 0.86
CA THR A 168 -8.81 11.43 2.30
C THR A 168 -9.50 12.73 2.68
N GLY A 169 -9.32 13.80 1.90
CA GLY A 169 -10.00 15.07 2.12
C GLY A 169 -11.52 14.94 2.16
N LYS A 170 -12.10 14.12 1.27
CA LYS A 170 -13.54 13.81 1.28
C LYS A 170 -13.96 13.00 2.51
N ALA A 171 -13.09 12.08 2.98
CA ALA A 171 -13.39 11.28 4.17
C ALA A 171 -13.35 12.10 5.48
N VAL A 172 -12.52 13.14 5.55
CA VAL A 172 -12.38 14.01 6.73
C VAL A 172 -13.47 15.07 6.82
N GLN A 173 -14.09 15.46 5.70
CA GLN A 173 -15.19 16.44 5.66
C GLN A 173 -16.51 15.83 6.19
N VAL A 174 -16.50 15.43 7.45
CA VAL A 174 -17.67 14.89 8.16
C VAL A 174 -18.37 15.97 8.96
#